data_942a8897c2774c0ce4a618d91361bdb2
#
_entry.id   942a8897c2774c0ce4a618d91361bdb2
#
_cell.length_a   1.000
_cell.length_b   1.000
_cell.length_c   1.000
_cell.angle_alpha   90.00
_cell.angle_beta   90.00
_cell.angle_gamma   90.00
#
_symmetry.space_group_name_H-M   'P 1'
#
loop_
_entity.id
_entity.type
_entity.pdbx_description
1 polymer ?
#
loop_
_entity_poly.entity_id
_entity_poly.type
_entity_poly.pdbx_seq_one_letter_code
_entity_poly.pdbx_strand_id
1 'polypeptide(L)'
;MPRATEARYLEALAEELRSHTWQWRPETVYLGGGTPGAMDPEALGRLLELVPGSPWREATIEAAPGGITRAKAEAWTRCGITRVSLGVQSFVEREIRRAGRKHSAAVVAAEVAALREAGLAHINIDLIAGLSGQNAAGWNESLDWIERLAPDHVSVYMLEVDEDSRLGKELLLGGVRYGAADVPAEEQIACFYETAVERLGAMGLARYEISNFARPGAESRHNLKYWRLEPYAGFGADAHSFDGALRRQNPETVEDYLAGCQCAATEARADEERFFVGLRLMEGVRPSAGEWRRFEEPIRRFVDAGLVETSGGVLRLTGRGVLLSNEVFQEFLTT
;
A
#
# COMPACT_ATOMS: atom_id res chain seq x y z
N MET A 1 -8.45 16.31 -11.25
CA MET A 1 -9.89 16.62 -11.15
C MET A 1 -10.10 18.12 -11.32
N PRO A 2 -11.15 18.60 -12.04
CA PRO A 2 -11.50 20.03 -12.08
C PRO A 2 -11.88 20.54 -10.68
N ARG A 3 -11.50 21.77 -10.34
CA ARG A 3 -11.78 22.35 -9.00
C ARG A 3 -13.25 22.30 -8.57
N ALA A 4 -14.18 22.49 -9.51
CA ALA A 4 -15.62 22.42 -9.20
C ALA A 4 -16.07 21.00 -8.85
N THR A 5 -15.51 19.98 -9.50
CA THR A 5 -15.76 18.57 -9.18
C THR A 5 -15.14 18.18 -7.85
N GLU A 6 -13.93 18.67 -7.57
CA GLU A 6 -13.26 18.47 -6.29
C GLU A 6 -14.09 19.03 -5.11
N ALA A 7 -14.58 20.26 -5.23
CA ALA A 7 -15.41 20.86 -4.19
C ALA A 7 -16.68 20.02 -3.92
N ARG A 8 -17.37 19.58 -4.97
CA ARG A 8 -18.54 18.70 -4.83
C ARG A 8 -18.20 17.35 -4.20
N TYR A 9 -17.05 16.79 -4.57
CA TYR A 9 -16.57 15.53 -4.01
C TYR A 9 -16.30 15.65 -2.51
N LEU A 10 -15.61 16.71 -2.08
CA LEU A 10 -15.32 16.95 -0.66
C LEU A 10 -16.59 17.20 0.16
N GLU A 11 -17.59 17.82 -0.44
CA GLU A 11 -18.90 18.03 0.19
C GLU A 11 -19.65 16.71 0.37
N ALA A 12 -19.69 15.86 -0.67
CA ALA A 12 -20.29 14.52 -0.61
C ALA A 12 -19.59 13.63 0.41
N LEU A 13 -18.25 13.64 0.44
CA LEU A 13 -17.45 12.91 1.41
C LEU A 13 -17.70 13.39 2.84
N ALA A 14 -17.82 14.68 3.06
CA ALA A 14 -18.16 15.23 4.38
C ALA A 14 -19.58 14.81 4.83
N GLU A 15 -20.53 14.74 3.91
CA GLU A 15 -21.89 14.27 4.22
C GLU A 15 -21.92 12.77 4.53
N GLU A 16 -21.16 11.96 3.77
CA GLU A 16 -21.00 10.53 4.06
C GLU A 16 -20.42 10.32 5.47
N LEU A 17 -19.36 11.05 5.84
CA LEU A 17 -18.74 10.98 7.17
C LEU A 17 -19.71 11.41 8.29
N ARG A 18 -20.53 12.45 8.09
CA ARG A 18 -21.52 12.90 9.07
C ARG A 18 -22.67 11.92 9.26
N SER A 19 -23.14 11.32 8.16
CA SER A 19 -24.24 10.37 8.17
C SER A 19 -23.85 8.98 8.66
N HIS A 20 -22.56 8.68 8.70
CA HIS A 20 -22.06 7.37 9.11
C HIS A 20 -22.29 7.11 10.60
N THR A 21 -22.89 5.96 10.90
CA THR A 21 -23.05 5.50 12.28
C THR A 21 -21.81 4.74 12.73
N TRP A 22 -20.96 5.38 13.51
CA TRP A 22 -19.74 4.80 14.02
C TRP A 22 -20.02 3.69 15.04
N GLN A 23 -19.71 2.45 14.68
CA GLN A 23 -19.85 1.29 15.56
C GLN A 23 -18.67 1.14 16.53
N TRP A 24 -17.52 1.69 16.18
CA TRP A 24 -16.29 1.70 16.98
C TRP A 24 -15.58 3.05 16.83
N ARG A 25 -14.66 3.30 17.75
CA ARG A 25 -13.80 4.48 17.67
C ARG A 25 -12.54 4.14 16.85
N PRO A 26 -12.30 4.77 15.70
CA PRO A 26 -11.11 4.52 14.90
C PRO A 26 -9.82 4.77 15.67
N GLU A 27 -8.89 3.84 15.59
CA GLU A 27 -7.55 4.00 16.12
C GLU A 27 -6.56 4.47 15.05
N THR A 28 -6.89 4.22 13.80
CA THR A 28 -6.05 4.60 12.66
C THR A 28 -6.90 5.26 11.59
N VAL A 29 -6.29 6.22 10.87
CA VAL A 29 -6.86 6.88 9.68
C VAL A 29 -5.86 6.76 8.55
N TYR A 30 -6.33 6.45 7.35
CA TYR A 30 -5.51 6.38 6.16
C TYR A 30 -6.15 7.18 5.03
N LEU A 31 -5.44 8.15 4.54
CA LEU A 31 -5.82 8.99 3.41
C LEU A 31 -5.06 8.52 2.18
N GLY A 32 -5.74 7.73 1.36
CA GLY A 32 -5.22 7.12 0.15
C GLY A 32 -6.08 7.40 -1.06
N GLY A 33 -5.68 6.84 -2.20
CA GLY A 33 -6.36 7.00 -3.47
C GLY A 33 -6.10 8.35 -4.14
N GLY A 34 -5.78 8.35 -5.41
CA GLY A 34 -5.39 9.58 -6.10
C GLY A 34 -4.14 10.23 -5.48
N THR A 35 -4.24 11.44 -4.98
CA THR A 35 -3.11 12.12 -4.32
C THR A 35 -3.64 13.01 -3.19
N PRO A 36 -4.00 12.46 -2.02
CA PRO A 36 -4.52 13.23 -0.88
C PRO A 36 -3.57 14.35 -0.44
N GLY A 37 -2.27 14.12 -0.55
CA GLY A 37 -1.25 15.12 -0.27
C GLY A 37 -1.31 16.37 -1.18
N ALA A 38 -2.05 16.36 -2.28
CA ALA A 38 -2.29 17.54 -3.12
C ALA A 38 -3.44 18.42 -2.60
N MET A 39 -4.27 17.88 -1.72
CA MET A 39 -5.43 18.58 -1.16
C MET A 39 -5.02 19.83 -0.37
N ASP A 40 -5.91 20.81 -0.33
CA ASP A 40 -5.77 21.96 0.55
C ASP A 40 -5.78 21.51 2.03
N PRO A 41 -4.77 21.90 2.83
CA PRO A 41 -4.66 21.44 4.21
C PRO A 41 -5.84 21.85 5.13
N GLU A 42 -6.52 22.97 4.85
CA GLU A 42 -7.69 23.38 5.63
C GLU A 42 -8.90 22.52 5.28
N ALA A 43 -9.07 22.19 3.99
CA ALA A 43 -10.12 21.27 3.55
C ALA A 43 -9.90 19.87 4.15
N LEU A 44 -8.66 19.40 4.16
CA LEU A 44 -8.28 18.15 4.82
C LEU A 44 -8.61 18.17 6.32
N GLY A 45 -8.25 19.26 7.03
CA GLY A 45 -8.56 19.42 8.45
C GLY A 45 -10.04 19.32 8.74
N ARG A 46 -10.88 20.00 7.96
CA ARG A 46 -12.34 19.94 8.10
C ARG A 46 -12.92 18.53 7.92
N LEU A 47 -12.36 17.71 7.02
CA LEU A 47 -12.78 16.31 6.86
C LEU A 47 -12.36 15.48 8.07
N LEU A 48 -11.13 15.65 8.53
CA LEU A 48 -10.58 14.89 9.66
C LEU A 48 -11.31 15.21 10.98
N GLU A 49 -11.83 16.41 11.16
CA GLU A 49 -12.67 16.78 12.31
C GLU A 49 -13.97 15.96 12.39
N LEU A 50 -14.45 15.40 11.26
CA LEU A 50 -15.64 14.55 11.21
C LEU A 50 -15.36 13.10 11.62
N VAL A 51 -14.08 12.69 11.68
CA VAL A 51 -13.67 11.34 12.05
C VAL A 51 -13.42 11.28 13.57
N PRO A 52 -14.20 10.50 14.34
CA PRO A 52 -13.98 10.38 15.78
C PRO A 52 -12.65 9.67 16.09
N GLY A 53 -12.18 9.80 17.32
CA GLY A 53 -11.01 9.02 17.77
C GLY A 53 -9.72 9.80 17.90
N SER A 54 -9.65 11.04 17.37
CA SER A 54 -8.45 11.88 17.54
C SER A 54 -8.11 12.11 19.03
N PRO A 55 -6.82 12.10 19.41
CA PRO A 55 -5.68 11.78 18.57
C PRO A 55 -5.62 10.27 18.25
N TRP A 56 -5.45 9.96 16.96
CA TRP A 56 -5.33 8.57 16.51
C TRP A 56 -3.92 8.02 16.83
N ARG A 57 -3.81 6.70 16.93
CA ARG A 57 -2.51 6.02 17.07
C ARG A 57 -1.66 6.14 15.81
N GLU A 58 -2.33 6.20 14.64
CA GLU A 58 -1.69 6.43 13.35
C GLU A 58 -2.69 7.16 12.43
N ALA A 59 -2.24 8.24 11.81
CA ALA A 59 -2.96 8.90 10.73
C ALA A 59 -1.99 9.10 9.58
N THR A 60 -2.22 8.36 8.48
CA THR A 60 -1.35 8.33 7.31
C THR A 60 -1.94 9.16 6.19
N ILE A 61 -1.08 9.90 5.48
CA ILE A 61 -1.43 10.56 4.22
C ILE A 61 -0.46 10.15 3.12
N GLU A 62 -1.03 9.75 1.97
CA GLU A 62 -0.25 9.54 0.74
C GLU A 62 0.06 10.86 0.05
N ALA A 63 1.29 11.01 -0.40
CA ALA A 63 1.74 12.18 -1.13
C ALA A 63 2.69 11.82 -2.27
N ALA A 64 2.59 12.56 -3.36
CA ALA A 64 3.59 12.54 -4.42
C ALA A 64 4.66 13.59 -4.13
N PRO A 65 5.95 13.30 -4.34
CA PRO A 65 7.02 14.29 -4.22
C PRO A 65 6.85 15.44 -5.23
N GLY A 66 7.29 16.63 -4.83
CA GLY A 66 7.28 17.84 -5.65
C GLY A 66 6.26 18.90 -5.21
N GLY A 67 5.62 18.71 -4.04
CA GLY A 67 4.62 19.66 -3.54
C GLY A 67 4.55 19.80 -2.03
N ILE A 68 5.52 19.23 -1.29
CA ILE A 68 5.52 19.24 0.16
C ILE A 68 6.43 20.36 0.65
N THR A 69 5.79 21.44 1.08
CA THR A 69 6.49 22.54 1.76
C THR A 69 6.47 22.33 3.28
N ARG A 70 7.37 22.98 4.00
CA ARG A 70 7.37 22.98 5.46
C ARG A 70 6.01 23.43 6.03
N ALA A 71 5.44 24.52 5.51
CA ALA A 71 4.14 25.03 5.94
C ALA A 71 3.02 23.98 5.75
N LYS A 72 3.06 23.20 4.66
CA LYS A 72 2.12 22.12 4.39
C LYS A 72 2.31 20.96 5.37
N ALA A 73 3.54 20.56 5.63
CA ALA A 73 3.87 19.52 6.60
C ALA A 73 3.42 19.91 8.02
N GLU A 74 3.67 21.16 8.44
CA GLU A 74 3.18 21.70 9.72
C GLU A 74 1.65 21.72 9.79
N ALA A 75 0.96 22.02 8.68
CA ALA A 75 -0.50 21.96 8.63
C ALA A 75 -1.02 20.52 8.79
N TRP A 76 -0.40 19.53 8.15
CA TRP A 76 -0.73 18.13 8.33
C TRP A 76 -0.57 17.68 9.79
N THR A 77 0.55 18.06 10.42
CA THR A 77 0.77 17.78 11.86
C THR A 77 -0.34 18.37 12.72
N ARG A 78 -0.77 19.62 12.47
CA ARG A 78 -1.88 20.23 13.19
C ARG A 78 -3.23 19.50 12.97
N CYS A 79 -3.43 18.91 11.81
CA CYS A 79 -4.61 18.08 11.51
C CYS A 79 -4.56 16.67 12.14
N GLY A 80 -3.46 16.33 12.85
CA GLY A 80 -3.29 15.03 13.49
C GLY A 80 -2.65 13.96 12.62
N ILE A 81 -2.13 14.30 11.43
CA ILE A 81 -1.33 13.36 10.62
C ILE A 81 -0.04 13.03 11.38
N THR A 82 0.28 11.75 11.46
CA THR A 82 1.46 11.22 12.16
C THR A 82 2.42 10.49 11.23
N ARG A 83 1.96 10.11 10.03
CA ARG A 83 2.71 9.32 9.06
C ARG A 83 2.49 9.85 7.64
N VAL A 84 3.54 9.89 6.84
CA VAL A 84 3.46 10.25 5.41
C VAL A 84 4.01 9.12 4.56
N SER A 85 3.26 8.70 3.53
CA SER A 85 3.72 7.77 2.51
C SER A 85 4.07 8.54 1.24
N LEU A 86 5.34 8.49 0.85
CA LEU A 86 5.86 9.19 -0.32
C LEU A 86 5.99 8.25 -1.50
N GLY A 87 5.15 8.44 -2.51
CA GLY A 87 5.21 7.69 -3.76
C GLY A 87 6.40 8.09 -4.64
N VAL A 88 7.61 7.74 -4.23
CA VAL A 88 8.86 8.08 -4.94
C VAL A 88 9.06 7.19 -6.17
N GLN A 89 8.85 5.90 -6.04
CA GLN A 89 8.92 4.84 -7.04
C GLN A 89 10.36 4.49 -7.48
N SER A 90 11.22 5.47 -7.69
CA SER A 90 12.65 5.35 -7.99
C SER A 90 13.37 6.66 -7.67
N PHE A 91 14.68 6.61 -7.49
CA PHE A 91 15.55 7.80 -7.38
C PHE A 91 16.32 8.08 -8.68
N VAL A 92 16.19 7.24 -9.68
CA VAL A 92 16.84 7.39 -11.00
C VAL A 92 15.95 8.22 -11.92
N GLU A 93 16.44 9.39 -12.32
CA GLU A 93 15.65 10.38 -13.07
C GLU A 93 15.02 9.82 -14.36
N ARG A 94 15.73 8.94 -15.08
CA ARG A 94 15.22 8.31 -16.28
C ARG A 94 14.01 7.42 -16.01
N GLU A 95 14.05 6.65 -14.92
CA GLU A 95 12.97 5.75 -14.50
C GLU A 95 11.75 6.55 -14.04
N ILE A 96 11.96 7.60 -13.24
CA ILE A 96 10.93 8.53 -12.77
C ILE A 96 10.18 9.17 -13.94
N ARG A 97 10.92 9.66 -14.96
CA ARG A 97 10.32 10.28 -16.15
C ARG A 97 9.49 9.28 -16.98
N ARG A 98 9.98 8.04 -17.12
CA ARG A 98 9.22 6.98 -17.80
C ARG A 98 7.95 6.59 -17.05
N ALA A 99 7.97 6.64 -15.73
CA ALA A 99 6.80 6.47 -14.87
C ALA A 99 5.86 7.70 -14.84
N GLY A 100 6.10 8.69 -15.71
CA GLY A 100 5.26 9.90 -15.82
C GLY A 100 5.41 10.89 -14.68
N ARG A 101 6.46 10.78 -13.87
CA ARG A 101 6.72 11.65 -12.71
C ARG A 101 7.81 12.68 -13.02
N LYS A 102 7.90 13.76 -12.23
CA LYS A 102 8.75 14.92 -12.52
C LYS A 102 9.69 15.32 -11.37
N HIS A 103 9.64 14.61 -10.25
CA HIS A 103 10.50 14.92 -9.12
C HIS A 103 11.93 14.44 -9.35
N SER A 104 12.85 14.88 -8.50
CA SER A 104 14.24 14.40 -8.45
C SER A 104 14.57 13.92 -7.04
N ALA A 105 15.66 13.17 -6.89
CA ALA A 105 16.18 12.73 -5.60
C ALA A 105 16.43 13.92 -4.63
N ALA A 106 16.91 15.05 -5.15
CA ALA A 106 17.12 16.25 -4.35
C ALA A 106 15.80 16.86 -3.79
N VAL A 107 14.73 16.81 -4.59
CA VAL A 107 13.39 17.24 -4.15
C VAL A 107 12.91 16.32 -3.03
N VAL A 108 13.00 14.99 -3.20
CA VAL A 108 12.62 14.04 -2.15
C VAL A 108 13.39 14.27 -0.86
N ALA A 109 14.72 14.49 -0.95
CA ALA A 109 15.56 14.74 0.21
C ALA A 109 15.13 16.02 0.95
N ALA A 110 14.85 17.10 0.23
CA ALA A 110 14.38 18.36 0.81
C ALA A 110 13.00 18.20 1.49
N GLU A 111 12.10 17.44 0.88
CA GLU A 111 10.76 17.20 1.43
C GLU A 111 10.81 16.29 2.67
N VAL A 112 11.64 15.24 2.67
CA VAL A 112 11.88 14.41 3.87
C VAL A 112 12.43 15.24 5.01
N ALA A 113 13.35 16.18 4.75
CA ALA A 113 13.85 17.11 5.76
C ALA A 113 12.73 18.02 6.29
N ALA A 114 11.92 18.60 5.40
CA ALA A 114 10.79 19.47 5.80
C ALA A 114 9.73 18.73 6.62
N LEU A 115 9.44 17.46 6.31
CA LEU A 115 8.53 16.62 7.08
C LEU A 115 9.05 16.39 8.50
N ARG A 116 10.35 16.06 8.63
CA ARG A 116 10.99 15.86 9.94
C ARG A 116 11.02 17.14 10.78
N GLU A 117 11.34 18.26 10.17
CA GLU A 117 11.33 19.59 10.82
C GLU A 117 9.92 19.98 11.30
N ALA A 118 8.86 19.52 10.60
CA ALA A 118 7.48 19.72 11.02
C ALA A 118 7.02 18.71 12.12
N GLY A 119 7.88 17.79 12.55
CA GLY A 119 7.57 16.79 13.59
C GLY A 119 6.95 15.49 13.05
N LEU A 120 6.88 15.30 11.73
CA LEU A 120 6.45 14.06 11.11
C LEU A 120 7.62 13.08 11.02
N ALA A 121 7.76 12.24 12.04
CA ALA A 121 8.87 11.29 12.15
C ALA A 121 8.63 10.02 11.33
N HIS A 122 7.36 9.58 11.18
CA HIS A 122 7.03 8.36 10.44
C HIS A 122 6.90 8.66 8.95
N ILE A 123 7.95 8.33 8.22
CA ILE A 123 8.03 8.54 6.77
C ILE A 123 8.19 7.18 6.09
N ASN A 124 7.26 6.86 5.20
CA ASN A 124 7.37 5.76 4.27
C ASN A 124 7.83 6.26 2.91
N ILE A 125 8.70 5.50 2.25
CA ILE A 125 9.11 5.72 0.86
C ILE A 125 8.68 4.50 0.04
N ASP A 126 7.83 4.72 -0.97
CA ASP A 126 7.42 3.68 -1.90
C ASP A 126 8.41 3.57 -3.05
N LEU A 127 8.87 2.35 -3.33
CA LEU A 127 9.70 1.98 -4.47
C LEU A 127 9.00 0.92 -5.31
N ILE A 128 9.28 0.92 -6.63
CA ILE A 128 8.82 -0.11 -7.55
C ILE A 128 10.04 -0.81 -8.15
N ALA A 129 10.12 -2.13 -7.95
CA ALA A 129 11.03 -3.02 -8.64
C ALA A 129 10.41 -3.45 -9.97
N GLY A 130 11.09 -3.21 -11.09
CA GLY A 130 10.61 -3.58 -12.42
C GLY A 130 10.15 -2.42 -13.28
N LEU A 131 10.41 -1.16 -12.91
CA LEU A 131 10.09 -0.02 -13.78
C LEU A 131 10.78 -0.16 -15.15
N SER A 132 10.11 0.34 -16.20
CA SER A 132 10.65 0.32 -17.56
C SER A 132 12.05 0.93 -17.64
N GLY A 133 13.01 0.15 -18.13
CA GLY A 133 14.42 0.51 -18.27
C GLY A 133 15.22 0.49 -16.97
N GLN A 134 14.66 -0.03 -15.89
CA GLN A 134 15.34 -0.26 -14.63
C GLN A 134 16.37 -1.37 -14.79
N ASN A 135 17.50 -1.22 -14.14
CA ASN A 135 18.58 -2.21 -14.10
C ASN A 135 19.21 -2.27 -12.70
N ALA A 136 20.10 -3.23 -12.49
CA ALA A 136 20.72 -3.45 -11.17
C ALA A 136 21.47 -2.21 -10.64
N ALA A 137 22.09 -1.40 -11.50
CA ALA A 137 22.80 -0.20 -11.08
C ALA A 137 21.82 0.88 -10.58
N GLY A 138 20.73 1.14 -11.34
CA GLY A 138 19.67 2.10 -10.95
C GLY A 138 18.91 1.64 -9.72
N TRP A 139 18.67 0.32 -9.58
CA TRP A 139 18.04 -0.21 -8.38
C TRP A 139 18.92 0.01 -7.14
N ASN A 140 20.23 -0.30 -7.23
CA ASN A 140 21.15 -0.03 -6.14
C ASN A 140 21.27 1.46 -5.81
N GLU A 141 21.28 2.34 -6.82
CA GLU A 141 21.24 3.79 -6.59
C GLU A 141 20.00 4.21 -5.77
N SER A 142 18.83 3.63 -6.07
CA SER A 142 17.62 3.89 -5.32
C SER A 142 17.73 3.41 -3.87
N LEU A 143 18.31 2.23 -3.63
CA LEU A 143 18.55 1.71 -2.29
C LEU A 143 19.63 2.53 -1.52
N ASP A 144 20.64 3.07 -2.20
CA ASP A 144 21.62 3.99 -1.61
C ASP A 144 20.95 5.29 -1.12
N TRP A 145 19.94 5.77 -1.84
CA TRP A 145 19.12 6.90 -1.39
C TRP A 145 18.28 6.57 -0.16
N ILE A 146 17.71 5.36 -0.08
CA ILE A 146 17.02 4.91 1.14
C ILE A 146 17.98 4.92 2.34
N GLU A 147 19.21 4.42 2.18
CA GLU A 147 20.22 4.44 3.23
C GLU A 147 20.56 5.86 3.69
N ARG A 148 20.76 6.79 2.75
CA ARG A 148 21.05 8.22 3.04
C ARG A 148 19.88 8.92 3.72
N LEU A 149 18.65 8.67 3.26
CA LEU A 149 17.45 9.31 3.80
C LEU A 149 17.03 8.68 5.13
N ALA A 150 17.42 7.43 5.39
CA ALA A 150 17.13 6.68 6.60
C ALA A 150 15.66 6.79 7.06
N PRO A 151 14.67 6.46 6.21
CA PRO A 151 13.28 6.41 6.64
C PRO A 151 13.09 5.31 7.68
N ASP A 152 11.99 5.35 8.41
CA ASP A 152 11.62 4.28 9.34
C ASP A 152 10.76 3.19 8.69
N HIS A 153 10.30 3.42 7.46
CA HIS A 153 9.51 2.48 6.69
C HIS A 153 9.78 2.60 5.18
N VAL A 154 9.74 1.48 4.48
CA VAL A 154 9.88 1.42 3.01
C VAL A 154 8.88 0.40 2.46
N SER A 155 8.16 0.77 1.40
CA SER A 155 7.39 -0.17 0.62
C SER A 155 8.14 -0.49 -0.67
N VAL A 156 8.25 -1.77 -1.01
CA VAL A 156 8.84 -2.26 -2.26
C VAL A 156 7.80 -3.10 -2.97
N TYR A 157 7.28 -2.56 -4.05
CA TYR A 157 6.33 -3.26 -4.90
C TYR A 157 7.06 -3.87 -6.09
N MET A 158 6.84 -5.15 -6.38
CA MET A 158 7.18 -5.72 -7.67
C MET A 158 6.18 -5.20 -8.70
N LEU A 159 6.66 -4.79 -9.88
CA LEU A 159 5.78 -4.30 -10.94
C LEU A 159 4.86 -5.43 -11.39
N GLU A 160 3.60 -5.33 -11.04
CA GLU A 160 2.53 -6.15 -11.61
C GLU A 160 1.93 -5.38 -12.79
N VAL A 161 1.89 -6.02 -13.93
CA VAL A 161 1.32 -5.43 -15.14
C VAL A 161 -0.07 -6.00 -15.38
N ASP A 162 -1.07 -5.21 -15.03
CA ASP A 162 -2.45 -5.52 -15.37
C ASP A 162 -2.61 -5.56 -16.91
N GLU A 163 -3.11 -6.67 -17.46
CA GLU A 163 -3.33 -6.88 -18.89
C GLU A 163 -4.26 -5.83 -19.51
N ASP A 164 -5.21 -5.32 -18.75
CA ASP A 164 -6.13 -4.26 -19.17
C ASP A 164 -5.53 -2.86 -19.14
N SER A 165 -4.42 -2.68 -18.45
CA SER A 165 -3.69 -1.42 -18.43
C SER A 165 -3.12 -1.06 -19.81
N ARG A 166 -2.75 0.22 -20.02
CA ARG A 166 -2.10 0.65 -21.26
C ARG A 166 -0.75 -0.03 -21.48
N LEU A 167 0.00 -0.26 -20.40
CA LEU A 167 1.28 -0.95 -20.46
C LEU A 167 1.07 -2.44 -20.74
N GLY A 168 0.11 -3.09 -20.08
CA GLY A 168 -0.19 -4.50 -20.28
C GLY A 168 -0.64 -4.81 -21.72
N LYS A 169 -1.58 -4.02 -22.25
CA LYS A 169 -2.00 -4.15 -23.66
C LYS A 169 -0.84 -3.99 -24.64
N GLU A 170 0.08 -3.06 -24.37
CA GLU A 170 1.25 -2.86 -25.22
C GLU A 170 2.24 -4.04 -25.11
N LEU A 171 2.45 -4.57 -23.89
CA LEU A 171 3.28 -5.77 -23.67
C LEU A 171 2.73 -7.00 -24.40
N LEU A 172 1.43 -7.26 -24.27
CA LEU A 172 0.76 -8.39 -24.95
C LEU A 172 0.85 -8.31 -26.47
N LEU A 173 0.83 -7.09 -27.02
CA LEU A 173 0.94 -6.86 -28.47
C LEU A 173 2.38 -6.80 -28.97
N GLY A 174 3.40 -6.94 -28.11
CA GLY A 174 4.81 -6.80 -28.44
C GLY A 174 5.18 -5.39 -28.90
N GLY A 175 4.42 -4.37 -28.46
CA GLY A 175 4.63 -2.98 -28.80
C GLY A 175 5.74 -2.32 -28.00
N VAL A 176 6.04 -1.06 -28.35
CA VAL A 176 7.15 -0.30 -27.71
C VAL A 176 6.68 0.92 -26.93
N ARG A 177 5.38 1.21 -26.98
CA ARG A 177 4.80 2.36 -26.26
C ARG A 177 4.87 2.16 -24.77
N TYR A 178 4.82 3.25 -24.02
CA TYR A 178 4.89 3.27 -22.56
C TYR A 178 6.14 2.58 -21.99
N GLY A 179 7.17 2.34 -22.84
CA GLY A 179 8.37 1.65 -22.46
C GLY A 179 8.22 0.14 -22.28
N ALA A 180 7.21 -0.48 -22.86
CA ALA A 180 6.93 -1.91 -22.74
C ALA A 180 8.15 -2.78 -23.10
N ALA A 181 8.85 -2.44 -24.19
CA ALA A 181 10.04 -3.19 -24.63
C ALA A 181 11.22 -3.17 -23.63
N ASP A 182 11.20 -2.24 -22.67
CA ASP A 182 12.28 -2.04 -21.69
C ASP A 182 11.86 -2.49 -20.28
N VAL A 183 10.72 -3.15 -20.11
CA VAL A 183 10.31 -3.74 -18.82
C VAL A 183 11.23 -4.93 -18.54
N PRO A 184 11.86 -5.00 -17.35
CA PRO A 184 12.73 -6.12 -17.00
C PRO A 184 11.95 -7.45 -16.98
N ALA A 185 12.64 -8.56 -17.25
CA ALA A 185 12.07 -9.89 -17.10
C ALA A 185 11.71 -10.18 -15.63
N GLU A 186 10.75 -11.08 -15.41
CA GLU A 186 10.26 -11.43 -14.08
C GLU A 186 11.37 -11.89 -13.13
N GLU A 187 12.31 -12.69 -13.63
CA GLU A 187 13.45 -13.14 -12.84
C GLU A 187 14.35 -11.98 -12.40
N GLN A 188 14.42 -10.93 -13.21
CA GLN A 188 15.20 -9.74 -12.87
C GLN A 188 14.44 -8.88 -11.84
N ILE A 189 13.12 -8.79 -11.94
CA ILE A 189 12.27 -8.12 -10.94
C ILE A 189 12.38 -8.84 -9.59
N ALA A 190 12.32 -10.18 -9.60
CA ALA A 190 12.52 -11.00 -8.41
C ALA A 190 13.90 -10.74 -7.77
N CYS A 191 14.98 -10.68 -8.58
CA CYS A 191 16.33 -10.37 -8.12
C CYS A 191 16.41 -8.96 -7.49
N PHE A 192 15.73 -7.96 -8.06
CA PHE A 192 15.66 -6.62 -7.46
C PHE A 192 14.97 -6.65 -6.11
N TYR A 193 13.85 -7.38 -6.00
CA TYR A 193 13.14 -7.52 -4.74
C TYR A 193 14.01 -8.24 -3.68
N GLU A 194 14.69 -9.33 -4.02
CA GLU A 194 15.60 -10.03 -3.12
C GLU A 194 16.75 -9.14 -2.66
N THR A 195 17.33 -8.34 -3.57
CA THR A 195 18.35 -7.34 -3.25
C THR A 195 17.80 -6.31 -2.24
N ALA A 196 16.55 -5.87 -2.41
CA ALA A 196 15.92 -4.96 -1.45
C ALA A 196 15.75 -5.63 -0.07
N VAL A 197 15.29 -6.88 -0.02
CA VAL A 197 15.15 -7.64 1.24
C VAL A 197 16.47 -7.68 2.00
N GLU A 198 17.56 -7.99 1.32
CA GLU A 198 18.90 -8.07 1.92
C GLU A 198 19.36 -6.69 2.41
N ARG A 199 19.34 -5.68 1.53
CA ARG A 199 19.86 -4.34 1.84
C ARG A 199 19.04 -3.61 2.89
N LEU A 200 17.72 -3.66 2.81
CA LEU A 200 16.84 -3.05 3.80
C LEU A 200 16.99 -3.73 5.17
N GLY A 201 17.11 -5.08 5.18
CA GLY A 201 17.43 -5.83 6.38
C GLY A 201 18.73 -5.39 7.04
N ALA A 202 19.81 -5.20 6.25
CA ALA A 202 21.07 -4.67 6.74
C ALA A 202 20.99 -3.24 7.31
N MET A 203 20.04 -2.43 6.82
CA MET A 203 19.73 -1.08 7.34
C MET A 203 18.85 -1.11 8.60
N GLY A 204 18.43 -2.29 9.08
CA GLY A 204 17.53 -2.47 10.22
C GLY A 204 16.05 -2.26 9.90
N LEU A 205 15.67 -2.35 8.63
CA LEU A 205 14.29 -2.35 8.13
C LEU A 205 13.87 -3.79 7.91
N ALA A 206 13.22 -4.40 8.89
CA ALA A 206 12.76 -5.78 8.80
C ALA A 206 11.50 -5.87 7.92
N ARG A 207 11.45 -6.84 7.02
CA ARG A 207 10.23 -7.14 6.28
C ARG A 207 9.19 -7.72 7.23
N TYR A 208 8.03 -7.10 7.36
CA TYR A 208 6.94 -7.57 8.22
C TYR A 208 5.74 -8.13 7.42
N GLU A 209 5.60 -7.73 6.15
CA GLU A 209 4.69 -8.33 5.19
C GLU A 209 5.32 -8.29 3.78
N ILE A 210 4.65 -8.81 2.76
CA ILE A 210 5.22 -9.02 1.42
C ILE A 210 5.89 -7.77 0.87
N SER A 211 5.24 -6.61 0.93
CA SER A 211 5.70 -5.39 0.29
C SER A 211 6.36 -4.40 1.25
N ASN A 212 6.18 -4.56 2.57
CA ASN A 212 6.52 -3.52 3.53
C ASN A 212 7.64 -3.91 4.50
N PHE A 213 8.56 -2.97 4.68
CA PHE A 213 9.74 -3.07 5.53
C PHE A 213 9.75 -1.93 6.54
N ALA A 214 10.02 -2.21 7.80
CA ALA A 214 9.99 -1.20 8.86
C ALA A 214 11.08 -1.41 9.90
N ARG A 215 11.48 -0.33 10.56
CA ARG A 215 12.18 -0.44 11.84
C ARG A 215 11.20 -0.98 12.88
N PRO A 216 11.67 -1.71 13.90
CA PRO A 216 10.80 -2.21 14.97
C PRO A 216 9.93 -1.11 15.56
N GLY A 217 8.61 -1.31 15.56
CA GLY A 217 7.61 -0.37 16.06
C GLY A 217 7.16 0.72 15.07
N ALA A 218 7.70 0.72 13.85
CA ALA A 218 7.31 1.64 12.78
C ALA A 218 6.49 0.96 11.67
N GLU A 219 6.02 -0.27 11.89
CA GLU A 219 5.10 -0.96 10.99
C GLU A 219 3.81 -0.16 10.82
N SER A 220 3.24 -0.13 9.61
CA SER A 220 1.95 0.54 9.38
C SER A 220 0.84 -0.19 10.14
N ARG A 221 0.35 0.44 11.21
CA ARG A 221 -0.75 -0.10 12.03
C ARG A 221 -2.03 -0.24 11.22
N HIS A 222 -2.26 0.68 10.28
CA HIS A 222 -3.42 0.64 9.42
C HIS A 222 -3.37 -0.56 8.47
N ASN A 223 -2.23 -0.78 7.79
CA ASN A 223 -2.08 -1.92 6.87
C ASN A 223 -2.16 -3.27 7.62
N LEU A 224 -1.59 -3.35 8.83
CA LEU A 224 -1.70 -4.55 9.66
C LEU A 224 -3.15 -4.94 9.96
N LYS A 225 -4.08 -3.99 10.08
CA LYS A 225 -5.51 -4.28 10.26
C LYS A 225 -6.09 -5.06 9.08
N TYR A 226 -5.72 -4.69 7.87
CA TYR A 226 -6.14 -5.44 6.67
C TYR A 226 -5.62 -6.87 6.70
N TRP A 227 -4.34 -7.06 6.97
CA TRP A 227 -3.71 -8.39 6.96
C TRP A 227 -4.16 -9.26 8.14
N ARG A 228 -4.68 -8.67 9.20
CA ARG A 228 -5.27 -9.37 10.35
C ARG A 228 -6.78 -9.49 10.25
N LEU A 229 -7.36 -9.09 9.15
CA LEU A 229 -8.79 -9.12 8.89
C LEU A 229 -9.61 -8.38 9.98
N GLU A 230 -9.06 -7.26 10.49
CA GLU A 230 -9.77 -6.40 11.43
C GLU A 230 -10.79 -5.51 10.70
N PRO A 231 -11.91 -5.15 11.33
CA PRO A 231 -12.90 -4.26 10.73
C PRO A 231 -12.35 -2.88 10.38
N TYR A 232 -12.82 -2.32 9.27
CA TYR A 232 -12.51 -0.96 8.82
C TYR A 232 -13.67 -0.34 8.05
N ALA A 233 -13.75 0.98 8.04
CA ALA A 233 -14.70 1.75 7.27
C ALA A 233 -13.95 2.60 6.23
N GLY A 234 -14.36 2.49 4.98
CA GLY A 234 -13.87 3.29 3.87
C GLY A 234 -14.89 4.32 3.43
N PHE A 235 -14.44 5.49 3.03
CA PHE A 235 -15.25 6.64 2.62
C PHE A 235 -14.73 7.21 1.30
N GLY A 236 -15.63 7.71 0.47
CA GLY A 236 -15.32 8.24 -0.84
C GLY A 236 -15.46 7.21 -1.96
N ALA A 237 -15.26 7.64 -3.20
CA ALA A 237 -15.37 6.80 -4.38
C ALA A 237 -14.38 5.63 -4.30
N ASP A 238 -14.85 4.44 -4.71
CA ASP A 238 -14.11 3.16 -4.71
C ASP A 238 -13.65 2.68 -3.32
N ALA A 239 -14.08 3.34 -2.25
CA ALA A 239 -13.67 2.95 -0.91
C ALA A 239 -14.36 1.66 -0.47
N HIS A 240 -13.57 0.76 0.10
CA HIS A 240 -14.03 -0.51 0.65
C HIS A 240 -14.19 -0.43 2.16
N SER A 241 -15.15 -1.18 2.70
CA SER A 241 -15.38 -1.36 4.13
C SER A 241 -15.53 -2.84 4.45
N PHE A 242 -15.16 -3.20 5.68
CA PHE A 242 -15.37 -4.54 6.22
C PHE A 242 -15.78 -4.41 7.69
N ASP A 243 -16.93 -4.98 8.07
CA ASP A 243 -17.46 -4.92 9.43
C ASP A 243 -17.28 -6.20 10.24
N GLY A 244 -16.56 -7.17 9.67
CA GLY A 244 -16.35 -8.51 10.23
C GLY A 244 -17.25 -9.58 9.60
N ALA A 245 -18.34 -9.19 8.92
CA ALA A 245 -19.27 -10.09 8.24
C ALA A 245 -19.55 -9.68 6.79
N LEU A 246 -19.68 -8.38 6.55
CA LEU A 246 -20.00 -7.82 5.24
C LEU A 246 -18.85 -6.98 4.70
N ARG A 247 -18.58 -7.12 3.42
CA ARG A 247 -17.79 -6.19 2.64
C ARG A 247 -18.70 -5.26 1.89
N ARG A 248 -18.37 -3.97 1.89
CA ARG A 248 -19.07 -2.95 1.12
C ARG A 248 -18.05 -2.22 0.26
N GLN A 249 -18.46 -1.86 -0.94
CA GLN A 249 -17.70 -1.03 -1.85
C GLN A 249 -18.56 0.16 -2.26
N ASN A 250 -18.03 1.35 -2.11
CA ASN A 250 -18.62 2.55 -2.66
C ASN A 250 -18.54 2.52 -4.19
N PRO A 251 -19.37 3.33 -4.90
CA PRO A 251 -19.28 3.44 -6.35
C PRO A 251 -17.85 3.71 -6.82
N GLU A 252 -17.40 2.97 -7.83
CA GLU A 252 -16.02 2.99 -8.34
C GLU A 252 -15.64 4.36 -8.91
N THR A 253 -16.56 4.99 -9.63
CA THR A 253 -16.26 6.29 -10.26
C THR A 253 -16.71 7.47 -9.40
N VAL A 254 -16.00 8.59 -9.52
CA VAL A 254 -16.39 9.85 -8.86
C VAL A 254 -17.77 10.32 -9.34
N GLU A 255 -18.10 10.10 -10.59
CA GLU A 255 -19.39 10.43 -11.19
C GLU A 255 -20.54 9.67 -10.51
N ASP A 256 -20.40 8.36 -10.38
CA ASP A 256 -21.42 7.50 -9.75
C ASP A 256 -21.54 7.77 -8.25
N TYR A 257 -20.41 8.01 -7.59
CA TYR A 257 -20.39 8.42 -6.19
C TYR A 257 -21.14 9.73 -5.97
N LEU A 258 -20.91 10.75 -6.80
CA LEU A 258 -21.59 12.03 -6.74
C LEU A 258 -23.07 11.94 -7.18
N ALA A 259 -23.45 10.94 -7.96
CA ALA A 259 -24.84 10.66 -8.33
C ALA A 259 -25.61 9.94 -7.20
N GLY A 260 -24.95 9.51 -6.14
CA GLY A 260 -25.56 8.77 -5.03
C GLY A 260 -25.94 7.34 -5.40
N CYS A 261 -25.20 6.70 -6.32
CA CYS A 261 -25.37 5.30 -6.64
C CYS A 261 -25.19 4.43 -5.39
N GLN A 262 -25.89 3.30 -5.34
CA GLN A 262 -25.85 2.42 -4.16
C GLN A 262 -24.52 1.68 -4.08
N CYS A 263 -24.03 1.49 -2.84
CA CYS A 263 -22.89 0.66 -2.54
C CYS A 263 -23.19 -0.82 -2.80
N ALA A 264 -22.26 -1.54 -3.38
CA ALA A 264 -22.32 -3.00 -3.42
C ALA A 264 -22.00 -3.57 -2.02
N ALA A 265 -22.75 -4.60 -1.62
CA ALA A 265 -22.47 -5.31 -0.37
C ALA A 265 -22.49 -6.81 -0.62
N THR A 266 -21.48 -7.51 -0.08
CA THR A 266 -21.32 -8.97 -0.19
C THR A 266 -20.98 -9.55 1.17
N GLU A 267 -21.39 -10.81 1.41
CA GLU A 267 -20.94 -11.54 2.59
C GLU A 267 -19.44 -11.83 2.47
N ALA A 268 -18.70 -11.56 3.54
CA ALA A 268 -17.28 -11.89 3.60
C ALA A 268 -17.08 -13.37 3.93
N ARG A 269 -16.17 -14.00 3.23
CA ARG A 269 -15.73 -15.37 3.52
C ARG A 269 -14.51 -15.34 4.44
N ALA A 270 -14.72 -14.85 5.67
CA ALA A 270 -13.64 -14.55 6.60
C ALA A 270 -12.73 -15.76 6.92
N ASP A 271 -13.28 -16.98 6.88
CA ASP A 271 -12.53 -18.24 7.08
C ASP A 271 -11.57 -18.57 5.91
N GLU A 272 -11.88 -18.12 4.70
CA GLU A 272 -11.01 -18.26 3.52
C GLU A 272 -10.07 -17.07 3.41
N GLU A 273 -10.62 -15.87 3.50
CA GLU A 273 -9.86 -14.61 3.41
C GLU A 273 -8.74 -14.54 4.44
N ARG A 274 -8.96 -15.07 5.65
CA ARG A 274 -7.97 -15.12 6.73
C ARG A 274 -6.66 -15.79 6.30
N PHE A 275 -6.71 -16.79 5.42
CA PHE A 275 -5.51 -17.46 4.94
C PHE A 275 -4.74 -16.56 3.97
N PHE A 276 -5.37 -16.11 2.89
CA PHE A 276 -4.62 -15.39 1.87
C PHE A 276 -4.19 -13.98 2.34
N VAL A 277 -5.00 -13.26 3.13
CA VAL A 277 -4.55 -11.98 3.70
C VAL A 277 -3.54 -12.17 4.82
N GLY A 278 -3.73 -13.16 5.68
CA GLY A 278 -2.84 -13.42 6.81
C GLY A 278 -1.47 -13.98 6.41
N LEU A 279 -1.41 -14.78 5.33
CA LEU A 279 -0.14 -15.28 4.78
C LEU A 279 0.73 -14.19 4.15
N ARG A 280 0.20 -12.99 3.92
CA ARG A 280 1.04 -11.83 3.57
C ARG A 280 2.03 -11.47 4.67
N LEU A 281 1.65 -11.70 5.93
CA LEU A 281 2.49 -11.40 7.09
C LEU A 281 3.64 -12.40 7.23
N MET A 282 4.83 -11.91 7.52
CA MET A 282 6.01 -12.77 7.78
C MET A 282 5.86 -13.60 9.06
N GLU A 283 4.99 -13.18 9.98
CA GLU A 283 4.61 -13.98 11.15
C GLU A 283 3.71 -15.17 10.78
N GLY A 284 3.07 -15.14 9.61
CA GLY A 284 2.20 -16.20 9.10
C GLY A 284 0.87 -16.33 9.85
N VAL A 285 0.19 -17.43 9.61
CA VAL A 285 -1.11 -17.78 10.21
C VAL A 285 -1.01 -19.02 11.11
N ARG A 286 -1.88 -19.09 12.11
CA ARG A 286 -2.07 -20.31 12.94
C ARG A 286 -3.39 -20.97 12.58
N PRO A 287 -3.37 -21.99 11.70
CA PRO A 287 -4.59 -22.69 11.36
C PRO A 287 -5.16 -23.48 12.54
N SER A 288 -6.47 -23.51 12.68
CA SER A 288 -7.17 -24.42 13.57
C SER A 288 -7.03 -25.88 13.11
N ALA A 289 -7.37 -26.85 13.97
CA ALA A 289 -7.37 -28.26 13.57
C ALA A 289 -8.34 -28.58 12.41
N GLY A 290 -9.41 -27.79 12.25
CA GLY A 290 -10.34 -27.89 11.14
C GLY A 290 -9.72 -27.39 9.84
N GLU A 291 -9.08 -26.23 9.89
CA GLU A 291 -8.40 -25.62 8.74
C GLU A 291 -7.19 -26.46 8.28
N TRP A 292 -6.40 -27.03 9.20
CA TRP A 292 -5.34 -27.98 8.85
C TRP A 292 -5.86 -29.16 8.05
N ARG A 293 -7.01 -29.71 8.41
CA ARG A 293 -7.63 -30.82 7.65
C ARG A 293 -8.21 -30.35 6.32
N ARG A 294 -8.88 -29.18 6.29
CA ARG A 294 -9.47 -28.62 5.09
C ARG A 294 -8.44 -28.34 4.01
N PHE A 295 -7.29 -27.78 4.40
CA PHE A 295 -6.22 -27.35 3.50
C PHE A 295 -5.00 -28.29 3.50
N GLU A 296 -5.13 -29.53 4.00
CA GLU A 296 -4.02 -30.48 4.12
C GLU A 296 -3.26 -30.69 2.81
N GLU A 297 -4.01 -30.89 1.72
CA GLU A 297 -3.41 -31.18 0.42
C GLU A 297 -2.69 -29.97 -0.17
N PRO A 298 -3.29 -28.76 -0.31
CA PRO A 298 -2.56 -27.59 -0.78
C PRO A 298 -1.36 -27.23 0.13
N ILE A 299 -1.51 -27.31 1.44
CA ILE A 299 -0.39 -27.03 2.37
C ILE A 299 0.77 -28.01 2.10
N ARG A 300 0.50 -29.33 2.03
CA ARG A 300 1.55 -30.32 1.76
C ARG A 300 2.25 -30.05 0.43
N ARG A 301 1.48 -29.82 -0.64
CA ARG A 301 2.03 -29.50 -1.97
C ARG A 301 2.95 -28.28 -1.95
N PHE A 302 2.56 -27.21 -1.26
CA PHE A 302 3.39 -26.02 -1.17
C PHE A 302 4.59 -26.16 -0.22
N VAL A 303 4.49 -27.00 0.82
CA VAL A 303 5.66 -27.35 1.65
C VAL A 303 6.66 -28.15 0.81
N ASP A 304 6.20 -29.15 0.05
CA ASP A 304 7.07 -29.96 -0.83
C ASP A 304 7.71 -29.11 -1.94
N ALA A 305 6.99 -28.09 -2.43
CA ALA A 305 7.51 -27.11 -3.40
C ALA A 305 8.44 -26.05 -2.77
N GLY A 306 8.55 -26.00 -1.44
CA GLY A 306 9.34 -25.00 -0.72
C GLY A 306 8.77 -23.58 -0.79
N LEU A 307 7.47 -23.42 -1.00
CA LEU A 307 6.79 -22.11 -1.04
C LEU A 307 6.22 -21.70 0.31
N VAL A 308 5.82 -22.67 1.13
CA VAL A 308 5.41 -22.42 2.51
C VAL A 308 6.22 -23.30 3.46
N GLU A 309 6.29 -22.90 4.70
CA GLU A 309 6.88 -23.68 5.77
C GLU A 309 5.94 -23.76 6.97
N THR A 310 6.09 -24.82 7.76
CA THR A 310 5.33 -25.03 8.96
C THR A 310 6.26 -25.16 10.16
N SER A 311 6.05 -24.37 11.19
CA SER A 311 6.86 -24.41 12.41
C SER A 311 6.03 -24.02 13.63
N GLY A 312 6.01 -24.86 14.67
CA GLY A 312 5.27 -24.58 15.91
C GLY A 312 3.79 -24.32 15.72
N GLY A 313 3.16 -24.95 14.71
CA GLY A 313 1.75 -24.76 14.37
C GLY A 313 1.46 -23.46 13.60
N VAL A 314 2.49 -22.79 13.11
CA VAL A 314 2.37 -21.63 12.21
C VAL A 314 2.64 -22.09 10.79
N LEU A 315 1.82 -21.60 9.86
CA LEU A 315 2.02 -21.69 8.41
C LEU A 315 2.43 -20.31 7.90
N ARG A 316 3.52 -20.21 7.16
CA ARG A 316 4.01 -18.95 6.58
C ARG A 316 4.68 -19.16 5.22
N LEU A 317 4.74 -18.10 4.43
CA LEU A 317 5.48 -18.10 3.18
C LEU A 317 6.99 -18.19 3.47
N THR A 318 7.70 -18.93 2.62
CA THR A 318 9.17 -18.85 2.50
C THR A 318 9.57 -17.63 1.68
N GLY A 319 10.87 -17.31 1.58
CA GLY A 319 11.35 -16.26 0.66
C GLY A 319 10.90 -16.51 -0.79
N ARG A 320 10.96 -17.77 -1.26
CA ARG A 320 10.47 -18.15 -2.58
C ARG A 320 8.95 -18.07 -2.68
N GLY A 321 8.23 -18.43 -1.61
CA GLY A 321 6.77 -18.34 -1.56
C GLY A 321 6.27 -16.89 -1.64
N VAL A 322 7.05 -15.92 -1.17
CA VAL A 322 6.70 -14.49 -1.31
C VAL A 322 6.69 -14.07 -2.79
N LEU A 323 7.66 -14.51 -3.57
CA LEU A 323 7.73 -14.22 -5.02
C LEU A 323 6.60 -14.86 -5.82
N LEU A 324 6.04 -15.96 -5.33
CA LEU A 324 4.95 -16.73 -5.94
C LEU A 324 3.69 -16.70 -5.07
N SER A 325 3.49 -15.62 -4.32
CA SER A 325 2.43 -15.55 -3.32
C SER A 325 1.03 -15.63 -3.92
N ASN A 326 0.81 -15.09 -5.10
CA ASN A 326 -0.49 -15.16 -5.78
C ASN A 326 -0.89 -16.62 -6.11
N GLU A 327 0.06 -17.46 -6.53
CA GLU A 327 -0.18 -18.90 -6.75
C GLU A 327 -0.55 -19.61 -5.45
N VAL A 328 0.10 -19.25 -4.34
CA VAL A 328 -0.21 -19.81 -3.03
C VAL A 328 -1.59 -19.38 -2.56
N PHE A 329 -1.92 -18.09 -2.70
CA PHE A 329 -3.18 -17.54 -2.20
C PHE A 329 -4.41 -18.10 -2.91
N GLN A 330 -4.34 -18.33 -4.22
CA GLN A 330 -5.44 -18.85 -5.02
C GLN A 330 -5.96 -20.20 -4.52
N GLU A 331 -5.10 -21.05 -3.98
CA GLU A 331 -5.48 -22.39 -3.52
C GLU A 331 -6.24 -22.39 -2.19
N PHE A 332 -6.24 -21.28 -1.47
CA PHE A 332 -7.02 -21.11 -0.25
C PHE A 332 -8.39 -20.45 -0.52
N LEU A 333 -8.63 -20.00 -1.77
CA LEU A 333 -9.93 -19.56 -2.22
C LEU A 333 -10.73 -20.77 -2.72
N THR A 334 -11.84 -21.07 -2.07
CA THR A 334 -12.76 -22.10 -2.58
C THR A 334 -13.65 -21.48 -3.66
N THR A 335 -13.65 -22.08 -4.84
CA THR A 335 -14.56 -21.76 -5.94
C THR A 335 -16.00 -22.08 -5.59
#